data_1868cd1e7a056b7be7eb64865d08e5e8
#
_entry.id   1868cd1e7a056b7be7eb64865d08e5e8
#
_cell.length_a   1.000
_cell.length_b   1.000
_cell.length_c   1.000
_cell.angle_alpha   90.00
_cell.angle_beta   90.00
_cell.angle_gamma   90.00
#
_symmetry.space_group_name_H-M   'P 1'
#
loop_
_entity.id
_entity.type
_entity.pdbx_description
1 polymer ?
#
loop_
_entity_poly.entity_id
_entity_poly.type
_entity_poly.pdbx_seq_one_letter_code
_entity_poly.pdbx_strand_id
1 'polypeptide(L)'
;MKLKNLLFVFCLALLAGCQKDPDTESTPTQDTNRTEGVIRMKLDRETAEALNVTRTRSGRVLTGNISFDELCNRYEVTGMERLFADNGCAERTRKAGLDLWYVIRFKGSAEQIAEDFGEIAGVNHVEIPRKITKVGDVGRKSATPWRKLMALPKAVPAN
;
A
#
# COMPACT_ATOMS: atom_id res chain seq x y z
N MET A 1 57.73 -28.66 -4.62
CA MET A 1 56.44 -27.95 -4.60
C MET A 1 55.37 -28.99 -4.19
N LYS A 2 54.65 -28.71 -3.10
CA LYS A 2 53.82 -29.70 -2.45
C LYS A 2 52.47 -29.82 -3.19
N LEU A 3 52.08 -31.02 -3.53
CA LEU A 3 50.88 -31.43 -4.26
C LEU A 3 49.58 -30.73 -3.77
N LYS A 4 49.58 -30.30 -2.50
CA LYS A 4 48.46 -29.57 -1.89
C LYS A 4 48.20 -28.20 -2.52
N ASN A 5 49.22 -27.51 -3.03
CA ASN A 5 49.06 -26.17 -3.65
C ASN A 5 48.52 -26.29 -5.08
N LEU A 6 48.76 -27.42 -5.76
CA LEU A 6 48.26 -27.65 -7.10
C LEU A 6 46.74 -27.87 -7.09
N LEU A 7 46.25 -28.57 -6.06
CA LEU A 7 44.81 -28.86 -5.91
C LEU A 7 43.99 -27.59 -5.59
N PHE A 8 44.62 -26.65 -4.87
CA PHE A 8 43.95 -25.39 -4.52
C PHE A 8 43.78 -24.40 -5.70
N VAL A 9 44.77 -24.45 -6.63
CA VAL A 9 44.71 -23.62 -7.86
C VAL A 9 43.67 -24.16 -8.84
N PHE A 10 43.47 -25.51 -8.87
CA PHE A 10 42.51 -26.13 -9.76
C PHE A 10 41.04 -25.91 -9.29
N CYS A 11 40.80 -25.81 -7.98
CA CYS A 11 39.46 -25.48 -7.46
C CYS A 11 39.05 -24.01 -7.72
N LEU A 12 40.01 -23.08 -7.84
CA LEU A 12 39.69 -21.67 -8.11
C LEU A 12 39.29 -21.42 -9.57
N ALA A 13 39.67 -22.30 -10.50
CA ALA A 13 39.36 -22.15 -11.93
C ALA A 13 37.96 -22.62 -12.33
N LEU A 14 37.21 -23.29 -11.44
CA LEU A 14 35.84 -23.79 -11.72
C LEU A 14 34.72 -22.87 -11.25
N LEU A 15 35.04 -21.70 -10.67
CA LEU A 15 34.04 -20.72 -10.20
C LEU A 15 33.78 -19.58 -11.21
N ALA A 16 34.38 -19.59 -12.39
CA ALA A 16 34.19 -18.58 -13.43
C ALA A 16 33.20 -19.06 -14.51
N GLY A 17 32.00 -19.46 -14.12
CA GLY A 17 31.02 -20.00 -15.06
C GLY A 17 29.57 -19.76 -14.67
N CYS A 18 29.25 -18.59 -14.09
CA CYS A 18 27.89 -18.06 -14.11
C CYS A 18 27.96 -16.65 -14.68
N GLN A 19 27.96 -16.55 -15.99
CA GLN A 19 27.54 -15.31 -16.65
C GLN A 19 26.04 -15.17 -16.37
N LYS A 20 25.74 -14.30 -15.41
CA LYS A 20 24.43 -13.75 -15.19
C LYS A 20 24.19 -12.79 -16.34
N ASP A 21 23.21 -13.07 -17.19
CA ASP A 21 22.78 -12.17 -18.26
C ASP A 21 22.52 -10.77 -17.68
N PRO A 22 23.07 -9.70 -18.28
CA PRO A 22 22.93 -8.34 -17.74
C PRO A 22 21.58 -7.68 -18.08
N ASP A 23 20.60 -8.42 -18.57
CA ASP A 23 19.34 -7.86 -19.02
C ASP A 23 18.15 -8.43 -18.26
N THR A 24 18.07 -8.16 -16.98
CA THR A 24 16.77 -7.99 -16.29
C THR A 24 17.05 -7.30 -14.97
N GLU A 25 17.52 -6.09 -15.04
CA GLU A 25 17.24 -5.12 -14.00
C GLU A 25 15.74 -4.80 -14.13
N SER A 26 14.92 -5.65 -13.51
CA SER A 26 13.56 -5.29 -13.21
C SER A 26 13.65 -4.16 -12.19
N THR A 27 13.82 -2.96 -12.72
CA THR A 27 13.47 -1.73 -12.02
C THR A 27 12.09 -2.01 -11.41
N PRO A 28 11.93 -1.97 -10.09
CA PRO A 28 10.60 -2.10 -9.50
C PRO A 28 9.80 -0.99 -10.15
N THR A 29 8.86 -1.35 -11.02
CA THR A 29 7.91 -0.43 -11.60
C THR A 29 7.18 0.15 -10.41
N GLN A 30 7.62 1.34 -9.98
CA GLN A 30 6.91 2.08 -8.93
C GLN A 30 5.48 2.20 -9.44
N ASP A 31 4.59 1.47 -8.80
CA ASP A 31 3.17 1.53 -9.09
C ASP A 31 2.71 2.96 -8.71
N THR A 32 2.85 3.90 -9.66
CA THR A 32 2.56 5.32 -9.48
C THR A 32 1.11 5.58 -9.05
N ASN A 33 0.33 4.52 -8.98
CA ASN A 33 -1.06 4.57 -8.54
C ASN A 33 -1.23 4.31 -7.03
N ARG A 34 -0.15 4.11 -6.27
CA ARG A 34 -0.21 3.93 -4.81
C ARG A 34 -0.32 5.27 -4.10
N THR A 35 -1.01 5.27 -2.97
CA THR A 35 -1.14 6.45 -2.11
C THR A 35 0.07 6.48 -1.18
N GLU A 36 0.95 7.46 -1.38
CA GLU A 36 2.10 7.70 -0.50
C GLU A 36 1.65 8.13 0.89
N GLY A 37 2.40 7.72 1.92
CA GLY A 37 2.20 8.16 3.28
C GLY A 37 0.95 7.60 3.98
N VAL A 38 0.31 6.56 3.41
CA VAL A 38 -0.87 5.93 4.00
C VAL A 38 -0.82 4.43 3.80
N ILE A 39 -1.06 3.69 4.90
CA ILE A 39 -1.40 2.25 4.85
C ILE A 39 -2.70 2.02 5.58
N ARG A 40 -3.34 0.90 5.29
CA ARG A 40 -4.47 0.37 6.05
C ARG A 40 -4.09 -0.95 6.64
N MET A 41 -4.49 -1.19 7.88
CA MET A 41 -4.25 -2.47 8.53
C MET A 41 -5.50 -2.98 9.20
N LYS A 42 -5.62 -4.30 9.25
CA LYS A 42 -6.64 -5.01 10.01
C LYS A 42 -5.97 -5.71 11.18
N LEU A 43 -6.46 -5.42 12.37
CA LEU A 43 -6.01 -6.06 13.60
C LEU A 43 -6.90 -7.26 13.94
N ASP A 44 -6.39 -8.14 14.79
CA ASP A 44 -7.26 -9.05 15.50
C ASP A 44 -8.08 -8.31 16.57
N ARG A 45 -9.06 -8.98 17.13
CA ARG A 45 -9.98 -8.34 18.10
C ARG A 45 -9.29 -8.01 19.41
N GLU A 46 -8.45 -8.91 19.89
CA GLU A 46 -7.74 -8.74 21.16
C GLU A 46 -6.81 -7.52 21.10
N THR A 47 -6.00 -7.43 20.05
CA THR A 47 -5.11 -6.30 19.83
C THR A 47 -5.89 -5.00 19.63
N ALA A 48 -6.98 -5.02 18.85
CA ALA A 48 -7.79 -3.82 18.58
C ALA A 48 -8.49 -3.29 19.86
N GLU A 49 -8.87 -4.17 20.80
CA GLU A 49 -9.46 -3.79 22.07
C GLU A 49 -8.42 -3.32 23.09
N ALA A 50 -7.18 -3.84 23.01
CA ALA A 50 -6.08 -3.44 23.88
C ALA A 50 -5.44 -2.10 23.45
N LEU A 51 -5.54 -1.71 22.18
CA LEU A 51 -4.95 -0.48 21.69
C LEU A 51 -5.67 0.76 22.22
N ASN A 52 -4.89 1.66 22.83
CA ASN A 52 -5.36 2.96 23.27
C ASN A 52 -4.66 4.08 22.48
N VAL A 53 -5.17 4.37 21.30
CA VAL A 53 -4.56 5.36 20.39
C VAL A 53 -4.72 6.76 20.95
N THR A 54 -3.61 7.38 21.33
CA THR A 54 -3.53 8.75 21.83
C THR A 54 -2.54 9.57 21.01
N ARG A 55 -2.66 10.89 21.07
CA ARG A 55 -1.72 11.80 20.44
C ARG A 55 -1.10 12.72 21.48
N THR A 56 0.23 12.76 21.49
CA THR A 56 0.96 13.69 22.37
C THR A 56 0.86 15.13 21.86
N ARG A 57 1.23 16.11 22.72
CA ARG A 57 1.34 17.52 22.31
C ARG A 57 2.34 17.76 21.19
N SER A 58 3.36 16.92 21.06
CA SER A 58 4.34 16.94 19.97
C SER A 58 3.81 16.31 18.66
N GLY A 59 2.57 15.82 18.64
CA GLY A 59 1.96 15.21 17.46
C GLY A 59 2.29 13.72 17.27
N ARG A 60 3.03 13.10 18.21
CA ARG A 60 3.38 11.67 18.13
C ARG A 60 2.17 10.81 18.51
N VAL A 61 2.02 9.72 17.81
CA VAL A 61 1.01 8.70 18.10
C VAL A 61 1.57 7.71 19.12
N LEU A 62 0.80 7.41 20.14
CA LEU A 62 1.05 6.37 21.12
C LEU A 62 -0.16 5.44 21.14
N THR A 63 0.09 4.15 21.23
CA THR A 63 -0.96 3.12 21.19
C THR A 63 -1.06 2.33 22.50
N GLY A 64 -0.07 2.49 23.38
CA GLY A 64 0.06 1.69 24.60
C GLY A 64 0.62 0.29 24.36
N ASN A 65 0.96 -0.06 23.13
CA ASN A 65 1.66 -1.29 22.78
C ASN A 65 3.08 -0.95 22.30
N ILE A 66 4.08 -1.55 22.94
CA ILE A 66 5.49 -1.23 22.72
C ILE A 66 5.89 -1.41 21.25
N SER A 67 5.52 -2.53 20.62
CA SER A 67 5.89 -2.82 19.24
C SER A 67 5.30 -1.80 18.27
N PHE A 68 4.03 -1.43 18.46
CA PHE A 68 3.40 -0.37 17.66
C PHE A 68 4.03 0.99 17.92
N ASP A 69 4.32 1.33 19.16
CA ASP A 69 4.88 2.62 19.55
C ASP A 69 6.30 2.82 19.00
N GLU A 70 7.11 1.74 18.93
CA GLU A 70 8.43 1.74 18.30
C GLU A 70 8.35 2.03 16.80
N LEU A 71 7.45 1.36 16.07
CA LEU A 71 7.25 1.60 14.65
C LEU A 71 6.64 2.98 14.39
N CYS A 72 5.66 3.39 15.19
CA CYS A 72 5.09 4.75 15.10
C CYS A 72 6.16 5.83 15.26
N ASN A 73 7.15 5.59 16.12
CA ASN A 73 8.26 6.52 16.32
C ASN A 73 9.28 6.45 15.17
N ARG A 74 9.64 5.24 14.73
CA ARG A 74 10.60 5.01 13.62
C ARG A 74 10.15 5.66 12.32
N TYR A 75 8.88 5.56 12.00
CA TYR A 75 8.29 6.03 10.74
C TYR A 75 7.59 7.38 10.84
N GLU A 76 7.81 8.11 11.94
CA GLU A 76 7.17 9.41 12.17
C GLU A 76 5.66 9.39 11.88
N VAL A 77 4.96 8.39 12.43
CA VAL A 77 3.52 8.26 12.24
C VAL A 77 2.81 9.50 12.76
N THR A 78 2.10 10.17 11.87
CA THR A 78 1.38 11.43 12.13
C THR A 78 -0.08 11.20 12.51
N GLY A 79 -0.62 10.03 12.23
CA GLY A 79 -1.99 9.69 12.58
C GLY A 79 -2.25 8.20 12.50
N MET A 80 -3.05 7.71 13.43
CA MET A 80 -3.61 6.38 13.44
C MET A 80 -5.05 6.49 13.92
N GLU A 81 -5.99 6.04 13.12
CA GLU A 81 -7.41 6.16 13.40
C GLU A 81 -8.18 4.97 12.82
N ARG A 82 -9.37 4.70 13.32
CA ARG A 82 -10.24 3.69 12.73
C ARG A 82 -10.64 4.11 11.32
N LEU A 83 -10.54 3.18 10.36
CA LEU A 83 -10.91 3.42 8.96
C LEU A 83 -12.40 3.67 8.81
N PHE A 84 -13.22 2.96 9.59
CA PHE A 84 -14.66 3.10 9.61
C PHE A 84 -15.09 3.78 10.91
N ALA A 85 -15.57 5.00 10.79
CA ALA A 85 -16.10 5.75 11.93
C ALA A 85 -17.39 5.08 12.45
N ASP A 86 -17.62 5.23 13.75
CA ASP A 86 -18.89 4.80 14.34
C ASP A 86 -19.99 5.80 13.95
N ASN A 87 -20.86 5.39 13.05
CA ASN A 87 -21.96 6.18 12.53
C ASN A 87 -23.29 5.80 13.21
N GLY A 88 -23.27 5.41 14.48
CA GLY A 88 -24.46 4.96 15.20
C GLY A 88 -24.88 3.52 14.86
N CYS A 89 -24.06 2.79 14.11
CA CYS A 89 -24.26 1.39 13.75
C CYS A 89 -23.18 0.47 14.36
N ALA A 90 -22.70 0.78 15.54
CA ALA A 90 -21.56 0.13 16.20
C ALA A 90 -21.66 -1.39 16.21
N GLU A 91 -22.85 -1.93 16.54
CA GLU A 91 -23.07 -3.37 16.57
C GLU A 91 -22.90 -4.03 15.19
N ARG A 92 -23.46 -3.41 14.14
CA ARG A 92 -23.32 -3.90 12.76
C ARG A 92 -21.86 -3.83 12.28
N THR A 93 -21.18 -2.73 12.57
CA THR A 93 -19.76 -2.51 12.27
C THR A 93 -18.89 -3.57 12.95
N ARG A 94 -19.16 -3.85 14.23
CA ARG A 94 -18.48 -4.88 15.01
C ARG A 94 -18.75 -6.30 14.50
N LYS A 95 -19.98 -6.61 14.16
CA LYS A 95 -20.35 -7.92 13.59
C LYS A 95 -19.68 -8.18 12.25
N ALA A 96 -19.50 -7.14 11.44
CA ALA A 96 -18.79 -7.20 10.16
C ALA A 96 -17.26 -7.13 10.30
N GLY A 97 -16.72 -6.90 11.51
CA GLY A 97 -15.28 -6.75 11.73
C GLY A 97 -14.67 -5.50 11.11
N LEU A 98 -15.48 -4.49 10.81
CA LEU A 98 -15.05 -3.22 10.24
C LEU A 98 -14.37 -2.33 11.29
N ASP A 99 -14.72 -2.50 12.55
CA ASP A 99 -14.12 -1.84 13.71
C ASP A 99 -12.64 -2.23 13.94
N LEU A 100 -12.17 -3.29 13.28
CA LEU A 100 -10.80 -3.79 13.35
C LEU A 100 -9.86 -3.13 12.34
N TRP A 101 -10.37 -2.29 11.45
CA TRP A 101 -9.59 -1.64 10.43
C TRP A 101 -9.13 -0.26 10.85
N TYR A 102 -7.82 -0.02 10.68
CA TYR A 102 -7.15 1.23 10.98
C TYR A 102 -6.47 1.80 9.75
N VAL A 103 -6.41 3.12 9.68
CA VAL A 103 -5.60 3.87 8.71
C VAL A 103 -4.45 4.52 9.46
N ILE A 104 -3.25 4.35 8.91
CA ILE A 104 -2.01 4.93 9.46
C ILE A 104 -1.48 5.92 8.45
N ARG A 105 -1.18 7.14 8.93
CA ARG A 105 -0.53 8.20 8.15
C ARG A 105 0.89 8.41 8.64
N PHE A 106 1.84 8.45 7.74
CA PHE A 106 3.26 8.50 8.05
C PHE A 106 4.05 9.24 6.97
N LYS A 107 5.36 9.37 7.19
CA LYS A 107 6.31 9.84 6.18
C LYS A 107 7.23 8.69 5.78
N GLY A 108 7.45 8.49 4.47
CA GLY A 108 8.40 7.51 3.95
C GLY A 108 7.78 6.49 3.00
N SER A 109 8.50 5.38 2.77
CA SER A 109 8.09 4.30 1.87
C SER A 109 6.95 3.48 2.46
N ALA A 110 5.88 3.34 1.70
CA ALA A 110 4.71 2.57 2.12
C ALA A 110 4.98 1.06 2.15
N GLU A 111 5.86 0.59 1.29
CA GLU A 111 6.23 -0.82 1.18
C GLU A 111 6.91 -1.32 2.45
N GLN A 112 7.94 -0.61 2.89
CA GLN A 112 8.72 -1.00 4.06
C GLN A 112 7.88 -0.93 5.35
N ILE A 113 7.08 0.12 5.48
CA ILE A 113 6.16 0.26 6.61
C ILE A 113 5.11 -0.85 6.62
N ALA A 114 4.56 -1.22 5.47
CA ALA A 114 3.55 -2.28 5.40
C ALA A 114 4.13 -3.65 5.79
N GLU A 115 5.39 -3.90 5.44
CA GLU A 115 6.12 -5.10 5.84
C GLU A 115 6.34 -5.13 7.34
N ASP A 116 6.97 -4.09 7.92
CA ASP A 116 7.28 -4.03 9.34
C ASP A 116 6.02 -4.09 10.24
N PHE A 117 4.94 -3.39 9.85
CA PHE A 117 3.68 -3.48 10.60
C PHE A 117 3.02 -4.84 10.44
N GLY A 118 3.21 -5.51 9.29
CA GLY A 118 2.68 -6.85 9.04
C GLY A 118 3.32 -7.93 9.91
N GLU A 119 4.52 -7.69 10.43
CA GLU A 119 5.23 -8.60 11.32
C GLU A 119 4.81 -8.51 12.79
N ILE A 120 4.06 -7.46 13.17
CA ILE A 120 3.58 -7.31 14.54
C ILE A 120 2.51 -8.36 14.85
N ALA A 121 2.67 -9.03 16.00
CA ALA A 121 1.64 -9.94 16.50
C ALA A 121 0.31 -9.21 16.69
N GLY A 122 -0.78 -9.81 16.18
CA GLY A 122 -2.12 -9.22 16.20
C GLY A 122 -2.47 -8.39 14.98
N VAL A 123 -1.54 -8.20 14.03
CA VAL A 123 -1.84 -7.63 12.72
C VAL A 123 -2.18 -8.75 11.75
N ASN A 124 -3.42 -8.78 11.29
CA ASN A 124 -3.90 -9.84 10.39
C ASN A 124 -3.69 -9.50 8.91
N HIS A 125 -3.66 -8.22 8.57
CA HIS A 125 -3.53 -7.78 7.18
C HIS A 125 -3.05 -6.34 7.11
N VAL A 126 -2.17 -6.06 6.13
CA VAL A 126 -1.75 -4.70 5.80
C VAL A 126 -1.90 -4.49 4.29
N GLU A 127 -2.43 -3.36 3.90
CA GLU A 127 -2.58 -2.98 2.49
C GLU A 127 -2.11 -1.55 2.24
N ILE A 128 -1.55 -1.33 1.07
CA ILE A 128 -1.24 0.01 0.56
C ILE A 128 -2.38 0.43 -0.35
N PRO A 129 -3.18 1.46 0.02
CA PRO A 129 -4.32 1.87 -0.79
C PRO A 129 -3.85 2.44 -2.12
N ARG A 130 -4.57 2.09 -3.20
CA ARG A 130 -4.33 2.65 -4.53
C ARG A 130 -5.07 3.96 -4.70
N LYS A 131 -4.47 4.90 -5.43
CA LYS A 131 -5.17 6.12 -5.86
C LYS A 131 -6.30 5.73 -6.82
N ILE A 132 -7.52 6.06 -6.47
CA ILE A 132 -8.65 5.89 -7.37
C ILE A 132 -8.68 7.12 -8.29
N THR A 133 -8.20 6.96 -9.52
CA THR A 133 -8.37 7.97 -10.57
C THR A 133 -9.81 7.87 -11.06
N LYS A 134 -10.59 8.95 -10.92
CA LYS A 134 -11.95 8.99 -11.49
C LYS A 134 -11.86 8.74 -12.97
N VAL A 135 -12.54 7.71 -13.47
CA VAL A 135 -12.62 7.33 -14.89
C VAL A 135 -13.10 8.47 -15.80
N GLY A 136 -13.62 9.57 -15.24
CA GLY A 136 -14.09 10.74 -15.96
C GLY A 136 -13.01 11.65 -16.58
N ASP A 137 -11.74 11.52 -16.17
CA ASP A 137 -10.68 12.40 -16.68
C ASP A 137 -9.92 11.83 -17.89
N VAL A 138 -10.07 10.53 -18.18
CA VAL A 138 -9.38 9.88 -19.30
C VAL A 138 -10.13 10.08 -20.63
N GLY A 139 -11.37 10.50 -20.64
CA GLY A 139 -12.25 10.51 -21.82
C GLY A 139 -12.70 11.86 -22.36
N ARG A 140 -12.34 12.97 -21.73
CA ARG A 140 -12.92 14.26 -22.14
C ARG A 140 -12.32 14.91 -23.39
N LYS A 141 -11.31 14.29 -24.02
CA LYS A 141 -10.70 14.78 -25.27
C LYS A 141 -11.34 14.27 -26.57
N SER A 142 -12.32 13.39 -26.49
CA SER A 142 -13.00 12.86 -27.71
C SER A 142 -14.49 12.60 -27.51
N ALA A 143 -15.17 13.42 -26.73
CA ALA A 143 -16.62 13.42 -26.77
C ALA A 143 -17.06 14.09 -28.09
N THR A 144 -17.19 13.31 -29.14
CA THR A 144 -17.97 13.69 -30.31
C THR A 144 -19.34 14.12 -29.81
N PRO A 145 -19.76 15.37 -30.02
CA PRO A 145 -21.02 15.84 -29.46
C PRO A 145 -22.17 15.02 -30.03
N TRP A 146 -22.85 14.30 -29.20
CA TRP A 146 -24.07 13.55 -29.50
C TRP A 146 -25.08 14.32 -30.33
N ARG A 147 -25.03 15.65 -30.24
CA ARG A 147 -25.89 16.58 -30.99
C ARG A 147 -25.69 16.50 -32.51
N LYS A 148 -24.57 15.98 -33.03
CA LYS A 148 -24.32 15.88 -34.46
C LYS A 148 -24.91 14.60 -35.07
N LEU A 149 -25.23 13.61 -34.25
CA LEU A 149 -25.82 12.35 -34.71
C LEU A 149 -27.36 12.38 -34.74
N MET A 150 -28.01 13.36 -34.10
CA MET A 150 -29.46 13.51 -34.04
C MET A 150 -29.99 14.65 -34.92
N ALA A 151 -29.19 15.16 -35.87
CA ALA A 151 -29.72 16.01 -36.92
C ALA A 151 -30.41 15.10 -37.94
N LEU A 152 -31.67 14.76 -37.69
CA LEU A 152 -32.56 14.18 -38.66
C LEU A 152 -32.62 15.11 -39.89
N PRO A 153 -32.47 14.59 -41.10
CA PRO A 153 -32.65 15.39 -42.31
C PRO A 153 -34.10 15.95 -42.31
N LYS A 154 -34.20 17.27 -42.46
CA LYS A 154 -35.49 17.94 -42.62
C LYS A 154 -36.25 17.27 -43.74
N ALA A 155 -37.49 16.91 -43.45
CA ALA A 155 -38.42 16.34 -44.42
C ALA A 155 -38.43 17.17 -45.72
N VAL A 156 -38.31 16.45 -46.84
CA VAL A 156 -38.48 17.01 -48.17
C VAL A 156 -39.94 17.43 -48.32
N PRO A 157 -40.24 18.65 -48.77
CA PRO A 157 -41.63 19.06 -49.02
C PRO A 157 -42.18 18.23 -50.20
N ALA A 158 -43.36 17.65 -49.98
CA ALA A 158 -44.12 17.00 -51.06
C ALA A 158 -44.61 18.05 -52.07
N ASN A 159 -44.35 17.78 -53.34
CA ASN A 159 -44.83 18.54 -54.48
C ASN A 159 -46.14 17.95 -54.94
#